data_c053a91fdcdaa2af3acac8cb8c9f6883
#
_entry.id   c053a91fdcdaa2af3acac8cb8c9f6883
#
_cell.length_a   1.000
_cell.length_b   1.000
_cell.length_c   1.000
_cell.angle_alpha   90.00
_cell.angle_beta   90.00
_cell.angle_gamma   90.00
#
_symmetry.space_group_name_H-M   'P 1'
#
loop_
_entity.id
_entity.type
_entity.pdbx_description
1 polymer ?
#
loop_
_entity_poly.entity_id
_entity_poly.type
_entity_poly.pdbx_seq_one_letter_code
_entity_poly.pdbx_strand_id
1 'polypeptide(L)'
;MYYNIWMLIKINPILSPELLFTLRSMGHGDKLVLADGNFPANSMNKRVIRLDGVNISDAAKAILSVFPLDSFLVSQGKAAISRMEVDDKPNELTDTHKEFVKVVKDISGSSWQVGSIERQIFYEEAKKSYVIVTTTDSRPFGCFIMTKGVIKPDGSVWVLDNWWIQFVFLEYSLLTYVFLVTQYQCVVKLY
;
A
#
# COMPACT_ATOMS: atom_id res chain seq x y z
N MET A 1 -17.39 22.58 14.05
CA MET A 1 -18.29 22.02 13.03
C MET A 1 -17.62 22.27 11.67
N TYR A 2 -16.87 21.30 11.14
CA TYR A 2 -16.20 21.47 9.84
C TYR A 2 -17.24 21.18 8.77
N TYR A 3 -17.62 22.20 8.02
CA TYR A 3 -18.40 22.02 6.80
C TYR A 3 -17.52 21.28 5.79
N ASN A 4 -17.92 20.08 5.38
CA ASN A 4 -17.32 19.41 4.22
C ASN A 4 -17.64 20.24 2.97
N ILE A 5 -16.76 21.17 2.62
CA ILE A 5 -16.89 21.97 1.40
C ILE A 5 -16.38 21.10 0.25
N TRP A 6 -17.26 20.28 -0.30
CA TRP A 6 -16.99 19.53 -1.52
C TRP A 6 -17.02 20.50 -2.70
N MET A 7 -15.86 20.77 -3.30
CA MET A 7 -15.78 21.61 -4.51
C MET A 7 -15.99 20.79 -5.78
N LEU A 8 -15.78 19.47 -5.73
CA LEU A 8 -16.03 18.50 -6.79
C LEU A 8 -16.79 17.30 -6.21
N ILE A 9 -17.72 16.73 -6.98
CA ILE A 9 -18.50 15.57 -6.56
C ILE A 9 -17.55 14.37 -6.33
N LYS A 10 -17.62 13.75 -5.16
CA LYS A 10 -16.83 12.56 -4.74
C LYS A 10 -15.31 12.79 -4.69
N ILE A 11 -14.80 14.00 -4.82
CA ILE A 11 -13.38 14.32 -4.65
C ILE A 11 -13.17 14.93 -3.27
N ASN A 12 -12.29 14.33 -2.48
CA ASN A 12 -11.97 14.83 -1.14
C ASN A 12 -11.30 16.23 -1.26
N PRO A 13 -11.72 17.24 -0.48
CA PRO A 13 -11.15 18.60 -0.52
C PRO A 13 -9.63 18.68 -0.25
N ILE A 14 -9.05 17.69 0.43
CA ILE A 14 -7.61 17.58 0.66
C ILE A 14 -6.86 17.39 -0.66
N LEU A 15 -7.51 16.79 -1.68
CA LEU A 15 -6.93 16.60 -2.99
C LEU A 15 -6.89 17.93 -3.75
N SER A 16 -5.84 18.74 -3.50
CA SER A 16 -5.61 19.99 -4.21
C SER A 16 -5.50 19.77 -5.72
N PRO A 17 -5.73 20.82 -6.56
CA PRO A 17 -5.54 20.72 -8.00
C PRO A 17 -4.14 20.19 -8.39
N GLU A 18 -3.10 20.62 -7.69
CA GLU A 18 -1.73 20.17 -7.90
C GLU A 18 -1.56 18.69 -7.58
N LEU A 19 -2.13 18.23 -6.45
CA LEU A 19 -2.09 16.81 -6.06
C LEU A 19 -2.85 15.95 -7.06
N LEU A 20 -4.06 16.34 -7.46
CA LEU A 20 -4.83 15.63 -8.48
C LEU A 20 -4.10 15.55 -9.82
N PHE A 21 -3.53 16.66 -10.28
CA PHE A 21 -2.69 16.68 -11.48
C PHE A 21 -1.53 15.71 -11.38
N THR A 22 -0.83 15.72 -10.24
CA THR A 22 0.32 14.85 -9.99
C THR A 22 -0.09 13.39 -9.97
N LEU A 23 -1.12 13.01 -9.21
CA LEU A 23 -1.64 11.63 -9.15
C LEU A 23 -2.09 11.14 -10.53
N ARG A 24 -2.71 12.01 -11.34
CA ARG A 24 -3.14 11.68 -12.70
C ARG A 24 -1.96 11.50 -13.66
N SER A 25 -0.88 12.24 -13.46
CA SER A 25 0.33 12.18 -14.29
C SER A 25 1.21 10.96 -13.99
N MET A 26 1.08 10.36 -12.81
CA MET A 26 1.82 9.14 -12.45
C MET A 26 1.40 7.96 -13.33
N GLY A 27 2.37 7.11 -13.71
CA GLY A 27 2.18 5.85 -14.41
C GLY A 27 2.17 4.63 -13.47
N HIS A 28 1.93 3.44 -14.05
CA HIS A 28 2.09 2.16 -13.33
C HIS A 28 3.53 1.99 -12.83
N GLY A 29 3.69 1.60 -11.59
CA GLY A 29 5.01 1.41 -10.95
C GLY A 29 5.61 2.68 -10.34
N ASP A 30 5.07 3.88 -10.65
CA ASP A 30 5.51 5.10 -10.00
C ASP A 30 5.19 5.08 -8.50
N LYS A 31 6.11 5.59 -7.69
CA LYS A 31 5.99 5.62 -6.24
C LYS A 31 5.60 7.00 -5.73
N LEU A 32 4.64 7.04 -4.83
CA LEU A 32 4.29 8.20 -4.02
C LEU A 32 4.76 7.97 -2.60
N VAL A 33 5.48 8.94 -2.04
CA VAL A 33 5.82 8.97 -0.61
C VAL A 33 4.82 9.89 0.09
N LEU A 34 4.17 9.39 1.14
CA LEU A 34 3.41 10.20 2.08
C LEU A 34 4.21 10.29 3.38
N ALA A 35 4.51 11.50 3.83
CA ALA A 35 5.45 11.73 4.91
C ALA A 35 4.93 12.69 5.98
N ASP A 36 5.38 12.49 7.21
CA ASP A 36 5.16 13.41 8.33
C ASP A 36 5.91 14.74 8.15
N GLY A 37 5.63 15.72 9.01
CA GLY A 37 6.17 17.07 8.92
C GLY A 37 7.67 17.18 9.19
N ASN A 38 8.31 16.14 9.74
CA ASN A 38 9.74 16.12 10.05
C ASN A 38 10.57 15.53 8.90
N PHE A 39 9.91 14.91 7.90
CA PHE A 39 10.60 14.29 6.79
C PHE A 39 11.31 15.32 5.90
N PRO A 40 12.58 15.11 5.52
CA PRO A 40 13.36 16.08 4.76
C PRO A 40 13.02 16.06 3.25
N ALA A 41 11.74 16.24 2.91
CA ALA A 41 11.20 16.05 1.56
C ALA A 41 11.92 16.87 0.48
N ASN A 42 12.14 18.18 0.72
CA ASN A 42 12.76 19.07 -0.24
C ASN A 42 14.25 18.75 -0.54
N SER A 43 14.92 18.08 0.40
CA SER A 43 16.29 17.58 0.20
C SER A 43 16.32 16.26 -0.56
N MET A 44 15.21 15.52 -0.55
CA MET A 44 15.12 14.18 -1.14
C MET A 44 14.59 14.18 -2.56
N ASN A 45 13.62 15.04 -2.87
CA ASN A 45 12.96 15.03 -4.16
C ASN A 45 12.66 16.45 -4.65
N LYS A 46 12.66 16.65 -5.98
CA LYS A 46 12.33 17.94 -6.61
C LYS A 46 10.82 18.19 -6.67
N ARG A 47 10.01 17.13 -6.64
CA ARG A 47 8.55 17.24 -6.67
C ARG A 47 8.00 16.93 -5.27
N VAL A 48 7.70 18.02 -4.56
CA VAL A 48 7.15 17.96 -3.19
C VAL A 48 5.85 18.74 -3.15
N ILE A 49 4.80 18.08 -2.65
CA ILE A 49 3.49 18.71 -2.42
C ILE A 49 3.24 18.76 -0.91
N ARG A 50 2.88 19.93 -0.41
CA ARG A 50 2.59 20.12 1.01
C ARG A 50 1.08 20.14 1.26
N LEU A 51 0.66 19.40 2.26
CA LEU A 51 -0.71 19.38 2.77
C LEU A 51 -0.72 19.97 4.18
N ASP A 52 -0.68 21.30 4.25
CA ASP A 52 -0.63 21.99 5.54
C ASP A 52 -1.97 21.85 6.30
N GLY A 53 -1.91 21.63 7.60
CA GLY A 53 -3.08 21.39 8.46
C GLY A 53 -3.68 20.00 8.36
N VAL A 54 -3.05 19.08 7.61
CA VAL A 54 -3.53 17.72 7.39
C VAL A 54 -2.64 16.71 8.11
N ASN A 55 -3.23 15.71 8.78
CA ASN A 55 -2.50 14.57 9.34
C ASN A 55 -2.35 13.43 8.32
N ILE A 56 -1.51 12.46 8.65
CA ILE A 56 -1.24 11.29 7.79
C ILE A 56 -2.50 10.50 7.45
N SER A 57 -3.36 10.25 8.42
CA SER A 57 -4.55 9.42 8.23
C SER A 57 -5.55 10.07 7.26
N ASP A 58 -5.76 11.37 7.36
CA ASP A 58 -6.69 12.09 6.49
C ASP A 58 -6.10 12.28 5.08
N ALA A 59 -4.78 12.54 4.97
CA ALA A 59 -4.09 12.56 3.69
C ALA A 59 -4.16 11.19 3.00
N ALA A 60 -3.91 10.10 3.73
CA ALA A 60 -4.00 8.74 3.21
C ALA A 60 -5.40 8.41 2.71
N LYS A 61 -6.45 8.76 3.48
CA LYS A 61 -7.86 8.57 3.05
C LYS A 61 -8.14 9.30 1.74
N ALA A 62 -7.71 10.55 1.64
CA ALA A 62 -7.92 11.35 0.44
C ALA A 62 -7.20 10.74 -0.77
N ILE A 63 -5.92 10.43 -0.64
CA ILE A 63 -5.10 9.86 -1.71
C ILE A 63 -5.64 8.50 -2.15
N LEU A 64 -5.84 7.55 -1.22
CA LEU A 64 -6.29 6.19 -1.54
C LEU A 64 -7.72 6.15 -2.13
N SER A 65 -8.54 7.18 -1.93
CA SER A 65 -9.85 7.26 -2.58
C SER A 65 -9.79 7.36 -4.11
N VAL A 66 -8.64 7.75 -4.67
CA VAL A 66 -8.43 7.92 -6.13
C VAL A 66 -7.18 7.23 -6.65
N PHE A 67 -6.36 6.63 -5.78
CA PHE A 67 -5.06 6.05 -6.12
C PHE A 67 -5.12 4.52 -6.11
N PRO A 68 -5.02 3.87 -7.29
CA PRO A 68 -4.99 2.41 -7.37
C PRO A 68 -3.65 1.89 -6.83
N LEU A 69 -3.71 0.85 -6.02
CA LEU A 69 -2.51 0.17 -5.52
C LEU A 69 -2.05 -0.93 -6.49
N ASP A 70 -0.74 -1.17 -6.55
CA ASP A 70 -0.14 -2.11 -7.49
C ASP A 70 -0.28 -3.57 -7.03
N SER A 71 -1.18 -4.31 -7.66
CA SER A 71 -1.38 -5.74 -7.41
C SER A 71 -0.31 -6.62 -8.05
N PHE A 72 0.43 -6.11 -9.05
CA PHE A 72 1.51 -6.87 -9.70
C PHE A 72 2.70 -7.07 -8.74
N LEU A 73 2.99 -6.09 -7.88
CA LEU A 73 3.98 -6.28 -6.81
C LEU A 73 3.54 -7.35 -5.82
N VAL A 74 2.26 -7.36 -5.45
CA VAL A 74 1.71 -8.34 -4.51
C VAL A 74 1.83 -9.77 -5.08
N SER A 75 1.58 -9.97 -6.38
CA SER A 75 1.76 -11.26 -7.04
C SER A 75 3.21 -11.73 -7.06
N GLN A 76 4.18 -10.81 -6.94
CA GLN A 76 5.62 -11.11 -6.83
C GLN A 76 6.08 -11.29 -5.37
N GLY A 77 5.17 -11.32 -4.40
CA GLY A 77 5.50 -11.39 -2.98
C GLY A 77 6.05 -10.09 -2.39
N LYS A 78 5.87 -8.96 -3.09
CA LYS A 78 6.31 -7.63 -2.63
C LYS A 78 5.12 -6.81 -2.16
N ALA A 79 5.33 -5.92 -1.21
CA ALA A 79 4.29 -5.01 -0.75
C ALA A 79 4.11 -3.83 -1.72
N ALA A 80 2.86 -3.53 -2.11
CA ALA A 80 2.51 -2.32 -2.85
C ALA A 80 2.58 -1.06 -1.97
N ILE A 81 2.52 -1.25 -0.67
CA ILE A 81 2.65 -0.21 0.36
C ILE A 81 3.70 -0.65 1.35
N SER A 82 4.59 0.27 1.73
CA SER A 82 5.58 0.02 2.78
C SER A 82 5.66 1.20 3.73
N ARG A 83 5.74 0.92 5.02
CA ARG A 83 6.01 1.91 6.07
C ARG A 83 7.51 2.03 6.33
N MET A 84 7.97 3.17 6.80
CA MET A 84 9.29 3.31 7.42
C MET A 84 9.33 2.57 8.76
N GLU A 85 10.39 1.81 9.01
CA GLU A 85 10.61 1.16 10.30
C GLU A 85 11.06 2.14 11.37
N VAL A 86 10.71 1.83 12.61
CA VAL A 86 11.28 2.52 13.78
C VAL A 86 12.71 2.01 13.97
N ASP A 87 13.65 2.92 14.22
CA ASP A 87 15.05 2.57 14.40
C ASP A 87 15.24 1.52 15.51
N ASP A 88 16.05 0.52 15.22
CA ASP A 88 16.35 -0.62 16.09
C ASP A 88 15.13 -1.46 16.51
N LYS A 89 13.92 -1.16 15.96
CA LYS A 89 12.67 -1.83 16.31
C LYS A 89 11.78 -2.06 15.08
N PRO A 90 12.20 -2.89 14.12
CA PRO A 90 11.51 -3.05 12.84
C PRO A 90 10.06 -3.54 12.96
N ASN A 91 9.73 -4.26 14.03
CA ASN A 91 8.39 -4.79 14.28
C ASN A 91 7.49 -3.85 15.10
N GLU A 92 8.03 -2.74 15.63
CA GLU A 92 7.23 -1.77 16.38
C GLU A 92 6.31 -1.00 15.44
N LEU A 93 5.04 -0.90 15.85
CA LEU A 93 4.03 -0.09 15.15
C LEU A 93 3.68 1.13 16.00
N THR A 94 4.01 2.30 15.49
CA THR A 94 3.55 3.57 16.08
C THR A 94 2.04 3.72 15.90
N ASP A 95 1.42 4.66 16.60
CA ASP A 95 -0.02 4.93 16.42
C ASP A 95 -0.33 5.40 14.99
N THR A 96 0.57 6.19 14.38
CA THR A 96 0.44 6.60 12.98
C THR A 96 0.46 5.39 12.04
N HIS A 97 1.31 4.38 12.29
CA HIS A 97 1.32 3.14 11.52
C HIS A 97 -0.01 2.39 11.65
N LYS A 98 -0.53 2.24 12.87
CA LYS A 98 -1.81 1.52 13.12
C LYS A 98 -2.98 2.24 12.43
N GLU A 99 -3.04 3.57 12.55
CA GLU A 99 -4.05 4.39 11.89
C GLU A 99 -3.98 4.25 10.36
N PHE A 100 -2.78 4.34 9.78
CA PHE A 100 -2.59 4.19 8.34
C PHE A 100 -3.01 2.80 7.85
N VAL A 101 -2.61 1.73 8.54
CA VAL A 101 -3.02 0.35 8.22
C VAL A 101 -4.53 0.21 8.25
N LYS A 102 -5.20 0.84 9.23
CA LYS A 102 -6.66 0.86 9.29
C LYS A 102 -7.25 1.57 8.07
N VAL A 103 -6.72 2.72 7.68
CA VAL A 103 -7.17 3.46 6.50
C VAL A 103 -7.03 2.63 5.22
N VAL A 104 -5.90 1.94 5.04
CA VAL A 104 -5.68 1.05 3.89
C VAL A 104 -6.75 -0.04 3.83
N LYS A 105 -7.04 -0.69 4.96
CA LYS A 105 -8.07 -1.74 5.03
C LYS A 105 -9.47 -1.21 4.74
N ASP A 106 -9.81 -0.04 5.27
CA ASP A 106 -11.14 0.57 5.13
C ASP A 106 -11.41 1.05 3.69
N ILE A 107 -10.39 1.53 2.97
CA ILE A 107 -10.53 2.13 1.63
C ILE A 107 -10.18 1.17 0.51
N SER A 108 -9.03 0.49 0.63
CA SER A 108 -8.53 -0.37 -0.44
C SER A 108 -8.91 -1.85 -0.26
N GLY A 109 -9.30 -2.24 0.96
CA GLY A 109 -9.70 -3.60 1.30
C GLY A 109 -8.66 -4.34 2.17
N SER A 110 -9.13 -5.37 2.87
CA SER A 110 -8.35 -6.13 3.86
C SER A 110 -7.25 -7.01 3.26
N SER A 111 -7.28 -7.26 1.96
CA SER A 111 -6.25 -8.04 1.25
C SER A 111 -4.92 -7.29 1.09
N TRP A 112 -4.94 -5.96 1.17
CA TRP A 112 -3.73 -5.16 1.04
C TRP A 112 -2.91 -5.16 2.32
N GLN A 113 -1.68 -5.69 2.21
CA GLN A 113 -0.72 -5.71 3.33
C GLN A 113 0.21 -4.51 3.25
N VAL A 114 0.52 -3.93 4.42
CA VAL A 114 1.52 -2.88 4.55
C VAL A 114 2.83 -3.55 4.99
N GLY A 115 3.82 -3.57 4.10
CA GLY A 115 5.17 -4.01 4.40
C GLY A 115 5.97 -3.00 5.22
N SER A 116 7.22 -3.31 5.47
CA SER A 116 8.14 -2.40 6.15
C SER A 116 9.47 -2.28 5.42
N ILE A 117 10.10 -1.13 5.54
CA ILE A 117 11.41 -0.82 4.95
C ILE A 117 12.26 -0.12 6.01
N GLU A 118 13.50 -0.57 6.17
CA GLU A 118 14.49 0.10 7.01
C GLU A 118 14.65 1.57 6.60
N ARG A 119 14.89 2.46 7.59
CA ARG A 119 14.86 3.91 7.40
C ARG A 119 15.82 4.44 6.33
N GLN A 120 17.05 3.94 6.26
CA GLN A 120 18.02 4.42 5.24
C GLN A 120 17.62 3.95 3.83
N ILE A 121 17.13 2.73 3.72
CA ILE A 121 16.58 2.21 2.45
C ILE A 121 15.35 3.02 2.05
N PHE A 122 14.50 3.39 3.02
CA PHE A 122 13.34 4.26 2.77
C PHE A 122 13.76 5.61 2.17
N TYR A 123 14.80 6.24 2.70
CA TYR A 123 15.33 7.49 2.15
C TYR A 123 15.82 7.34 0.71
N GLU A 124 16.53 6.25 0.39
CA GLU A 124 16.99 6.00 -0.98
C GLU A 124 15.81 5.76 -1.96
N GLU A 125 14.76 5.07 -1.51
CA GLU A 125 13.55 4.90 -2.30
C GLU A 125 12.75 6.20 -2.46
N ALA A 126 12.72 7.03 -1.42
CA ALA A 126 12.07 8.35 -1.48
C ALA A 126 12.73 9.29 -2.49
N LYS A 127 14.06 9.27 -2.61
CA LYS A 127 14.80 10.04 -3.64
C LYS A 127 14.41 9.65 -5.06
N LYS A 128 14.06 8.37 -5.28
CA LYS A 128 13.67 7.81 -6.58
C LYS A 128 12.16 7.92 -6.84
N SER A 129 11.37 8.32 -5.84
CA SER A 129 9.93 8.40 -5.97
C SER A 129 9.48 9.47 -6.97
N TYR A 130 8.29 9.30 -7.53
CA TYR A 130 7.72 10.28 -8.46
C TYR A 130 7.37 11.59 -7.75
N VAL A 131 6.88 11.50 -6.52
CA VAL A 131 6.48 12.65 -5.70
C VAL A 131 6.59 12.32 -4.22
N ILE A 132 6.90 13.33 -3.41
CA ILE A 132 6.76 13.28 -1.95
C ILE A 132 5.63 14.23 -1.56
N VAL A 133 4.63 13.69 -0.86
CA VAL A 133 3.53 14.44 -0.27
C VAL A 133 3.81 14.56 1.23
N THR A 134 4.04 15.77 1.73
CA THR A 134 4.26 16.01 3.16
C THR A 134 3.01 16.53 3.84
N THR A 135 2.82 16.14 5.07
CA THR A 135 1.76 16.63 5.95
C THR A 135 2.34 17.52 7.05
N THR A 136 1.49 18.04 7.92
CA THR A 136 1.91 18.71 9.16
C THR A 136 1.79 17.79 10.40
N ASP A 137 1.64 16.48 10.19
CA ASP A 137 1.65 15.51 11.29
C ASP A 137 3.03 15.53 11.96
N SER A 138 3.08 15.84 13.24
CA SER A 138 4.32 15.96 14.00
C SER A 138 4.83 14.62 14.57
N ARG A 139 4.03 13.56 14.47
CA ARG A 139 4.37 12.24 14.99
C ARG A 139 5.48 11.60 14.14
N PRO A 140 6.58 11.12 14.74
CA PRO A 140 7.70 10.56 13.99
C PRO A 140 7.35 9.21 13.36
N PHE A 141 8.12 8.84 12.33
CA PHE A 141 7.97 7.61 11.54
C PHE A 141 6.64 7.49 10.78
N GLY A 142 5.89 8.59 10.65
CA GLY A 142 4.67 8.64 9.86
C GLY A 142 4.94 8.70 8.35
N CYS A 143 5.81 7.82 7.85
CA CYS A 143 6.28 7.83 6.46
C CYS A 143 5.93 6.52 5.74
N PHE A 144 5.33 6.64 4.55
CA PHE A 144 4.82 5.51 3.76
C PHE A 144 5.15 5.70 2.29
N ILE A 145 5.48 4.60 1.60
CA ILE A 145 5.63 4.55 0.14
C ILE A 145 4.47 3.74 -0.40
N MET A 146 3.80 4.27 -1.43
CA MET A 146 2.72 3.61 -2.16
C MET A 146 3.08 3.52 -3.63
N THR A 147 2.93 2.34 -4.24
CA THR A 147 3.19 2.14 -5.66
C THR A 147 1.89 2.13 -6.43
N LYS A 148 1.84 2.91 -7.52
CA LYS A 148 0.66 3.06 -8.36
C LYS A 148 0.42 1.83 -9.21
N GLY A 149 -0.78 1.30 -9.11
CA GLY A 149 -1.26 0.17 -9.90
C GLY A 149 -1.94 0.58 -11.20
N VAL A 150 -2.66 -0.36 -11.78
CA VAL A 150 -3.33 -0.25 -13.08
C VAL A 150 -4.85 -0.19 -12.88
N ILE A 151 -5.50 0.64 -13.69
CA ILE A 151 -6.97 0.70 -13.80
C ILE A 151 -7.38 0.04 -15.11
N LYS A 152 -8.36 -0.85 -15.06
CA LYS A 152 -8.96 -1.49 -16.23
C LYS A 152 -9.83 -0.51 -17.02
N PRO A 153 -10.18 -0.85 -18.29
CA PRO A 153 -11.07 0.00 -19.10
C PRO A 153 -12.44 0.26 -18.49
N ASP A 154 -12.92 -0.62 -17.61
CA ASP A 154 -14.19 -0.47 -16.89
C ASP A 154 -14.09 0.45 -15.65
N GLY A 155 -12.90 1.00 -15.38
CA GLY A 155 -12.64 1.87 -14.24
C GLY A 155 -12.32 1.14 -12.93
N SER A 156 -12.35 -0.19 -12.89
CA SER A 156 -11.95 -0.96 -11.70
C SER A 156 -10.42 -1.07 -11.60
N VAL A 157 -9.92 -1.25 -10.37
CA VAL A 157 -8.49 -1.51 -10.17
C VAL A 157 -8.16 -2.91 -10.69
N TRP A 158 -7.06 -3.05 -11.42
CA TRP A 158 -6.58 -4.35 -11.84
C TRP A 158 -5.98 -5.08 -10.65
N VAL A 159 -6.76 -5.96 -10.05
CA VAL A 159 -6.28 -6.89 -9.02
C VAL A 159 -5.95 -8.20 -9.72
N LEU A 160 -4.72 -8.68 -9.55
CA LEU A 160 -4.36 -10.02 -10.01
C LEU A 160 -4.94 -11.00 -8.99
N ASP A 161 -5.96 -11.73 -9.40
CA ASP A 161 -6.47 -12.84 -8.63
C ASP A 161 -5.37 -13.90 -8.55
N ASN A 162 -4.99 -14.28 -7.35
CA ASN A 162 -4.00 -15.33 -7.09
C ASN A 162 -4.59 -16.73 -7.40
N TRP A 163 -5.17 -16.91 -8.58
CA TRP A 163 -5.72 -18.18 -9.03
C TRP A 163 -4.69 -19.31 -8.97
N TRP A 164 -3.42 -18.98 -9.27
CA TRP A 164 -2.30 -19.93 -9.22
C TRP A 164 -2.01 -20.44 -7.80
N ILE A 165 -2.16 -19.62 -6.77
CA ILE A 165 -1.94 -20.04 -5.38
C ILE A 165 -3.06 -20.99 -4.94
N GLN A 166 -4.30 -20.73 -5.31
CA GLN A 166 -5.41 -21.64 -5.03
C GLN A 166 -5.28 -22.96 -5.80
N PHE A 167 -4.84 -22.93 -7.06
CA PHE A 167 -4.60 -24.16 -7.83
C PHE A 167 -3.44 -24.97 -7.27
N VAL A 168 -2.31 -24.34 -6.92
CA VAL A 168 -1.16 -25.05 -6.32
C VAL A 168 -1.52 -25.67 -4.98
N PHE A 169 -2.31 -24.99 -4.12
CA PHE A 169 -2.79 -25.60 -2.87
C PHE A 169 -3.80 -26.71 -3.10
N LEU A 170 -4.65 -26.64 -4.11
CA LEU A 170 -5.58 -27.72 -4.49
C LEU A 170 -4.83 -28.92 -5.06
N GLU A 171 -3.82 -28.72 -5.90
CA GLU A 171 -3.00 -29.84 -6.42
C GLU A 171 -2.16 -30.49 -5.31
N TYR A 172 -1.55 -29.71 -4.40
CA TYR A 172 -0.82 -30.28 -3.25
C TYR A 172 -1.78 -31.03 -2.29
N SER A 173 -2.98 -30.56 -2.08
CA SER A 173 -3.97 -31.28 -1.23
C SER A 173 -4.48 -32.53 -1.92
N LEU A 174 -4.68 -32.54 -3.23
CA LEU A 174 -5.03 -33.73 -4.03
C LEU A 174 -3.89 -34.73 -4.08
N LEU A 175 -2.63 -34.30 -4.27
CA LEU A 175 -1.46 -35.18 -4.26
C LEU A 175 -1.22 -35.82 -2.89
N THR A 176 -1.39 -35.08 -1.81
CA THR A 176 -1.30 -35.62 -0.44
C THR A 176 -2.46 -36.57 -0.13
N TYR A 177 -3.67 -36.29 -0.62
CA TYR A 177 -4.82 -37.20 -0.46
C TYR A 177 -4.64 -38.50 -1.24
N VAL A 178 -4.18 -38.42 -2.51
CA VAL A 178 -3.87 -39.59 -3.34
C VAL A 178 -2.75 -40.43 -2.71
N PHE A 179 -1.70 -39.78 -2.17
CA PHE A 179 -0.60 -40.51 -1.50
C PHE A 179 -1.05 -41.20 -0.23
N LEU A 180 -1.93 -40.61 0.56
CA LEU A 180 -2.51 -41.23 1.75
C LEU A 180 -3.43 -42.40 1.40
N VAL A 181 -4.26 -42.26 0.36
CA VAL A 181 -5.17 -43.34 -0.09
C VAL A 181 -4.41 -44.54 -0.66
N THR A 182 -3.31 -44.28 -1.42
CA THR A 182 -2.45 -45.38 -1.93
C THR A 182 -1.67 -46.08 -0.83
N GLN A 183 -1.22 -45.39 0.21
CA GLN A 183 -0.63 -46.03 1.39
C GLN A 183 -1.66 -46.90 2.17
N TYR A 184 -2.90 -46.43 2.30
CA TYR A 184 -3.96 -47.21 2.97
C TYR A 184 -4.33 -48.49 2.19
N GLN A 185 -4.33 -48.44 0.86
CA GLN A 185 -4.60 -49.63 0.05
C GLN A 185 -3.47 -50.68 0.07
N CYS A 186 -2.22 -50.23 0.28
CA CYS A 186 -1.09 -51.15 0.45
C CYS A 186 -1.14 -51.89 1.81
N VAL A 187 -1.65 -51.26 2.86
CA VAL A 187 -1.71 -51.85 4.19
C VAL A 187 -2.87 -52.86 4.29
N VAL A 188 -3.99 -52.65 3.59
CA VAL A 188 -5.16 -53.54 3.60
C VAL A 188 -4.96 -54.83 2.77
N LYS A 189 -3.93 -54.91 1.91
CA LYS A 189 -3.58 -56.14 1.14
C LYS A 189 -2.59 -57.06 1.82
N LEU A 190 -2.19 -56.76 3.05
CA LEU A 190 -1.25 -57.60 3.83
C LEU A 190 -1.87 -58.26 5.07
N TYR A 191 -3.19 -58.35 5.15
CA TYR A 191 -3.94 -59.17 6.12
C TYR A 191 -4.91 -60.09 5.43
#